data_114a2dcc7f2f234e51ef4114ba7b592d
#
_entry.id   114a2dcc7f2f234e51ef4114ba7b592d
#
_cell.length_a   1.000
_cell.length_b   1.000
_cell.length_c   1.000
_cell.angle_alpha   90.00
_cell.angle_beta   90.00
_cell.angle_gamma   90.00
#
_symmetry.space_group_name_H-M   'P 1'
#
loop_
_entity.id
_entity.type
_entity.pdbx_description
1 polymer ?
#
loop_
_entity_poly.entity_id
_entity_poly.type
_entity_poly.pdbx_seq_one_letter_code
_entity_poly.pdbx_strand_id
1 'polypeptide(L)'
;MYNNIKNILKENHITFEEYDHEPILSFEKAKEIREKLQYTGVESKSLFIKDRSGNYYIFVTTEGKKLDPKTIKNVLGGKVSICSKEELTQKTQCLPGCVSPFGYEKNISLVIDQDIFNHDKIIFL
;
A
#
# COMPACT_ATOMS: atom_id res chain seq x y z
N MET A 1 -5.47 -9.63 -8.89
CA MET A 1 -4.86 -9.04 -7.65
C MET A 1 -5.71 -9.27 -6.40
N TYR A 2 -6.98 -8.95 -6.47
CA TYR A 2 -7.91 -9.14 -5.35
C TYR A 2 -7.95 -10.58 -4.82
N ASN A 3 -8.11 -11.56 -5.69
CA ASN A 3 -8.15 -12.97 -5.30
C ASN A 3 -6.82 -13.47 -4.73
N ASN A 4 -5.70 -12.97 -5.25
CA ASN A 4 -4.37 -13.28 -4.74
C ASN A 4 -4.20 -12.84 -3.30
N ILE A 5 -4.62 -11.63 -2.98
CA ILE A 5 -4.53 -11.06 -1.64
C ILE A 5 -5.39 -11.86 -0.67
N LYS A 6 -6.61 -12.15 -1.04
CA LYS A 6 -7.51 -12.99 -0.24
C LYS A 6 -6.91 -14.35 0.06
N ASN A 7 -6.35 -15.00 -0.96
CA ASN A 7 -5.71 -16.30 -0.81
C ASN A 7 -4.51 -16.25 0.12
N ILE A 8 -3.65 -15.23 -0.01
CA ILE A 8 -2.48 -15.04 0.86
C ILE A 8 -2.93 -14.88 2.31
N LEU A 9 -3.93 -14.08 2.57
CA LEU A 9 -4.45 -13.88 3.92
C LEU A 9 -5.01 -15.17 4.52
N LYS A 10 -5.76 -15.94 3.74
CA LYS A 10 -6.32 -17.22 4.16
C LYS A 10 -5.25 -18.28 4.41
N GLU A 11 -4.27 -18.39 3.52
CA GLU A 11 -3.17 -19.35 3.66
C GLU A 11 -2.33 -19.10 4.90
N ASN A 12 -2.20 -17.84 5.31
CA ASN A 12 -1.45 -17.46 6.51
C ASN A 12 -2.32 -17.32 7.75
N HIS A 13 -3.57 -17.74 7.68
CA HIS A 13 -4.53 -17.71 8.80
C HIS A 13 -4.71 -16.31 9.40
N ILE A 14 -4.68 -15.27 8.56
CA ILE A 14 -4.86 -13.88 8.99
C ILE A 14 -6.34 -13.54 8.96
N THR A 15 -6.85 -13.08 10.09
CA THR A 15 -8.23 -12.59 10.21
C THR A 15 -8.33 -11.20 9.56
N PHE A 16 -9.31 -11.03 8.68
CA PHE A 16 -9.53 -9.75 8.01
C PHE A 16 -11.02 -9.48 7.83
N GLU A 17 -11.35 -8.20 7.70
CA GLU A 17 -12.68 -7.72 7.34
C GLU A 17 -12.62 -7.19 5.92
N GLU A 18 -13.69 -7.39 5.17
CA GLU A 18 -13.77 -7.03 3.76
C GLU A 18 -15.04 -6.21 3.51
N TYR A 19 -14.88 -5.11 2.79
CA TYR A 19 -15.99 -4.21 2.48
C TYR A 19 -15.97 -3.87 0.99
N ASP A 20 -17.10 -4.08 0.33
CA ASP A 20 -17.30 -3.65 -1.05
C ASP A 20 -17.80 -2.21 -1.05
N HIS A 21 -17.22 -1.38 -1.91
CA HIS A 21 -17.60 0.01 -2.04
C HIS A 21 -17.32 0.51 -3.45
N GLU A 22 -17.90 1.65 -3.78
CA GLU A 22 -17.64 2.33 -5.04
C GLU A 22 -16.21 2.89 -5.08
N PRO A 23 -15.67 3.20 -6.29
CA PRO A 23 -14.32 3.71 -6.41
C PRO A 23 -14.08 4.96 -5.58
N ILE A 24 -12.93 5.01 -4.89
CA ILE A 24 -12.53 6.15 -4.08
C ILE A 24 -11.61 7.03 -4.91
N LEU A 25 -12.13 8.18 -5.34
CA LEU A 25 -11.41 9.11 -6.20
C LEU A 25 -11.03 10.42 -5.50
N SER A 26 -11.41 10.59 -4.24
CA SER A 26 -11.12 11.80 -3.47
C SER A 26 -11.11 11.49 -1.97
N PHE A 27 -10.53 12.40 -1.18
CA PHE A 27 -10.58 12.30 0.29
C PHE A 27 -12.00 12.38 0.82
N GLU A 28 -12.84 13.22 0.22
CA GLU A 28 -14.23 13.37 0.61
C GLU A 28 -14.99 12.06 0.43
N LYS A 29 -14.77 11.39 -0.69
CA LYS A 29 -15.39 10.10 -0.97
C LYS A 29 -14.92 9.02 -0.02
N ALA A 30 -13.62 8.99 0.30
CA ALA A 30 -13.06 8.06 1.26
C ALA A 30 -13.71 8.25 2.64
N LYS A 31 -13.86 9.48 3.09
CA LYS A 31 -14.49 9.81 4.37
C LYS A 31 -15.96 9.38 4.39
N GLU A 32 -16.69 9.66 3.33
CA GLU A 32 -18.10 9.29 3.17
C GLU A 32 -18.27 7.76 3.28
N ILE A 33 -17.44 7.01 2.58
CA ILE A 33 -17.48 5.55 2.58
C ILE A 33 -17.16 5.01 3.98
N ARG A 34 -16.14 5.58 4.64
CA ARG A 34 -15.78 5.19 6.00
C ARG A 34 -16.93 5.39 6.97
N GLU A 35 -17.60 6.52 6.90
CA GLU A 35 -18.76 6.83 7.74
C GLU A 35 -19.93 5.89 7.45
N LYS A 36 -20.17 5.59 6.18
CA LYS A 36 -21.25 4.72 5.75
C LYS A 36 -21.04 3.27 6.18
N LEU A 37 -19.84 2.74 6.05
CA LEU A 37 -19.50 1.34 6.36
C LEU A 37 -19.08 1.14 7.81
N GLN A 38 -18.77 2.22 8.52
CA GLN A 38 -18.41 2.20 9.94
C GLN A 38 -17.23 1.28 10.27
N TYR A 39 -16.29 1.09 9.32
CA TYR A 39 -15.09 0.33 9.61
C TYR A 39 -14.12 1.14 10.47
N THR A 40 -13.34 0.44 11.28
CA THR A 40 -12.36 1.04 12.20
C THR A 40 -10.96 0.62 11.82
N GLY A 41 -9.98 1.41 12.25
CA GLY A 41 -8.57 1.14 12.01
C GLY A 41 -7.86 2.37 11.47
N VAL A 42 -6.56 2.22 11.20
CA VAL A 42 -5.74 3.28 10.65
C VAL A 42 -5.59 3.08 9.14
N GLU A 43 -5.90 4.10 8.38
CA GLU A 43 -5.73 4.05 6.94
C GLU A 43 -4.25 4.02 6.57
N SER A 44 -3.89 3.10 5.71
CA SER A 44 -2.56 3.00 5.16
C SER A 44 -2.47 3.66 3.80
N LYS A 45 -1.25 3.93 3.36
CA LYS A 45 -0.98 4.27 1.98
C LYS A 45 0.21 3.47 1.50
N SER A 46 0.18 3.11 0.23
CA SER A 46 1.25 2.37 -0.43
C SER A 46 1.84 3.23 -1.54
N LEU A 47 3.15 3.42 -1.50
CA LEU A 47 3.88 4.16 -2.51
C LEU A 47 4.72 3.21 -3.34
N PHE A 48 4.64 3.33 -4.65
CA PHE A 48 5.46 2.55 -5.56
C PHE A 48 6.73 3.33 -5.88
N ILE A 49 7.87 2.80 -5.44
CA ILE A 49 9.15 3.47 -5.55
C ILE A 49 10.16 2.59 -6.26
N LYS A 50 11.22 3.20 -6.77
CA LYS A 50 12.33 2.49 -7.40
C LYS A 50 13.66 3.08 -6.95
N ASP A 51 14.70 2.24 -6.94
CA ASP A 51 16.06 2.70 -6.73
C ASP A 51 16.76 2.99 -8.07
N ARG A 52 18.02 3.40 -8.01
CA ARG A 52 18.79 3.73 -9.21
C ARG A 52 19.17 2.51 -10.03
N SER A 53 19.17 1.34 -9.42
CA SER A 53 19.51 0.07 -10.08
C SER A 53 18.30 -0.55 -10.79
N GLY A 54 17.13 0.05 -10.71
CA GLY A 54 15.92 -0.45 -11.34
C GLY A 54 15.14 -1.45 -10.50
N ASN A 55 15.42 -1.56 -9.22
CA ASN A 55 14.63 -2.39 -8.30
C ASN A 55 13.40 -1.64 -7.84
N TYR A 56 12.27 -2.34 -7.76
CA TYR A 56 10.99 -1.78 -7.36
C TYR A 56 10.60 -2.22 -5.96
N TYR A 57 9.94 -1.31 -5.25
CA TYR A 57 9.48 -1.54 -3.88
C TYR A 57 8.09 -0.94 -3.69
N ILE A 58 7.30 -1.59 -2.85
CA ILE A 58 6.09 -0.98 -2.30
C ILE A 58 6.43 -0.52 -0.88
N PHE A 59 6.33 0.77 -0.63
CA PHE A 59 6.51 1.34 0.70
C PHE A 59 5.15 1.58 1.34
N VAL A 60 4.89 0.91 2.47
CA VAL A 60 3.62 1.02 3.20
C VAL A 60 3.80 1.82 4.47
N THR A 61 3.00 2.86 4.62
CA THR A 61 2.98 3.71 5.81
C THR A 61 1.55 4.11 6.14
N THR A 62 1.35 4.90 7.18
CA THR A 62 0.03 5.41 7.54
C THR A 62 -0.32 6.64 6.70
N GLU A 63 -1.62 6.84 6.47
CA GLU A 63 -2.11 8.01 5.73
C GLU A 63 -1.67 9.30 6.43
N GLY A 64 -1.29 10.30 5.64
CA GLY A 64 -0.82 11.58 6.16
C GLY A 64 0.68 11.66 6.45
N LYS A 65 1.37 10.53 6.48
CA LYS A 65 2.82 10.49 6.71
C LYS A 65 3.57 10.59 5.39
N LYS A 66 4.63 11.38 5.35
CA LYS A 66 5.44 11.56 4.14
C LYS A 66 6.61 10.56 4.12
N LEU A 67 7.02 10.18 2.93
CA LEU A 67 8.24 9.40 2.73
C LEU A 67 9.45 10.21 3.22
N ASP A 68 10.25 9.64 4.12
CA ASP A 68 11.51 10.25 4.56
C ASP A 68 12.65 9.71 3.69
N PRO A 69 13.22 10.52 2.79
CA PRO A 69 14.27 10.06 1.88
C PRO A 69 15.52 9.54 2.60
N LYS A 70 15.88 10.12 3.74
CA LYS A 70 17.06 9.69 4.49
C LYS A 70 16.88 8.31 5.10
N THR A 71 15.72 8.05 5.71
CA THR A 71 15.40 6.75 6.29
C THR A 71 15.39 5.66 5.23
N ILE A 72 14.74 5.92 4.11
CA ILE A 72 14.67 4.97 3.00
C ILE A 72 16.05 4.70 2.41
N LYS A 73 16.86 5.75 2.24
CA LYS A 73 18.23 5.61 1.75
C LYS A 73 19.06 4.70 2.66
N ASN A 74 18.93 4.86 3.97
CA ASN A 74 19.64 4.03 4.94
C ASN A 74 19.21 2.58 4.90
N VAL A 75 17.92 2.33 4.74
CA VAL A 75 17.36 0.96 4.69
C VAL A 75 17.72 0.25 3.39
N LEU A 76 17.60 0.93 2.26
CA LEU A 76 17.77 0.33 0.94
C LEU A 76 19.18 0.53 0.35
N GLY A 77 20.02 1.30 1.02
CA GLY A 77 21.40 1.52 0.58
C GLY A 77 21.58 2.49 -0.56
N GLY A 78 20.55 3.24 -0.94
CA GLY A 78 20.62 4.20 -2.03
C GLY A 78 19.38 5.06 -2.14
N LYS A 79 19.47 6.08 -3.00
CA LYS A 79 18.34 6.98 -3.26
C LYS A 79 17.23 6.27 -4.01
N VAL A 80 15.99 6.61 -3.67
CA VAL A 80 14.80 6.13 -4.34
C VAL A 80 14.02 7.31 -4.93
N SER A 81 13.17 7.01 -5.92
CA SER A 81 12.22 7.95 -6.48
C SER A 81 10.85 7.32 -6.55
N ILE A 82 9.81 8.15 -6.47
CA ILE A 82 8.43 7.69 -6.65
C ILE A 82 8.21 7.47 -8.14
N CYS A 83 7.69 6.30 -8.52
CA CYS A 83 7.42 5.97 -9.90
C CYS A 83 6.28 6.81 -10.48
N SER A 84 6.31 7.05 -11.79
CA SER A 84 5.21 7.70 -12.49
C SER A 84 3.96 6.83 -12.44
N LYS A 85 2.80 7.43 -12.71
CA LYS A 85 1.52 6.72 -12.77
C LYS A 85 1.53 5.62 -13.84
N GLU A 86 2.16 5.92 -14.98
CA GLU A 86 2.28 4.97 -16.09
C GLU A 86 3.14 3.76 -15.70
N GLU A 87 4.28 4.00 -15.07
CA GLU A 87 5.18 2.95 -14.62
C GLU A 87 4.52 2.09 -13.52
N LEU A 88 3.80 2.73 -12.59
CA LEU A 88 3.06 2.05 -11.56
C LEU A 88 2.04 1.08 -12.16
N THR A 89 1.21 1.55 -13.06
CA THR A 89 0.18 0.72 -13.70
C THR A 89 0.81 -0.41 -14.53
N GLN A 90 1.87 -0.12 -15.26
CA GLN A 90 2.56 -1.10 -16.08
C GLN A 90 3.18 -2.23 -15.25
N LYS A 91 3.75 -1.91 -14.11
CA LYS A 91 4.46 -2.89 -13.27
C LYS A 91 3.58 -3.60 -12.26
N THR A 92 2.56 -2.93 -11.74
CA THR A 92 1.70 -3.50 -10.68
C THR A 92 0.34 -3.95 -11.20
N GLN A 93 -0.08 -3.45 -12.36
CA GLN A 93 -1.44 -3.63 -12.90
C GLN A 93 -2.51 -3.04 -11.98
N CYS A 94 -2.12 -2.13 -11.11
CA CYS A 94 -3.01 -1.40 -10.22
C CYS A 94 -3.21 0.02 -10.72
N LEU A 95 -4.32 0.65 -10.31
CA LEU A 95 -4.55 2.06 -10.57
C LEU A 95 -3.83 2.91 -9.52
N PRO A 96 -3.37 4.13 -9.88
CA PRO A 96 -2.81 5.06 -8.88
C PRO A 96 -3.79 5.28 -7.73
N GLY A 97 -3.28 5.23 -6.50
CA GLY A 97 -4.10 5.34 -5.31
C GLY A 97 -4.73 4.04 -4.84
N CYS A 98 -4.65 2.98 -5.64
CA CYS A 98 -5.23 1.67 -5.34
C CYS A 98 -4.18 0.56 -5.36
N VAL A 99 -2.93 0.90 -5.01
CA VAL A 99 -1.83 -0.06 -5.03
C VAL A 99 -1.90 -0.96 -3.81
N SER A 100 -1.97 -2.26 -4.06
CA SER A 100 -1.96 -3.25 -2.99
C SER A 100 -0.58 -3.32 -2.32
N PRO A 101 -0.53 -3.58 -1.00
CA PRO A 101 0.76 -3.72 -0.31
C PRO A 101 1.51 -5.01 -0.67
N PHE A 102 0.81 -6.04 -1.12
CA PHE A 102 1.42 -7.34 -1.46
C PHE A 102 0.58 -8.06 -2.52
N GLY A 103 1.02 -9.27 -2.90
CA GLY A 103 0.34 -10.07 -3.90
C GLY A 103 0.98 -10.00 -5.29
N TYR A 104 2.14 -9.39 -5.40
CA TYR A 104 2.90 -9.29 -6.65
C TYR A 104 3.82 -10.49 -6.85
N GLU A 105 4.14 -10.78 -8.09
CA GLU A 105 5.18 -11.72 -8.40
C GLU A 105 6.56 -11.13 -8.06
N LYS A 106 7.57 -11.94 -8.15
CA LYS A 106 8.91 -11.84 -7.54
C LYS A 106 9.71 -10.54 -7.59
N ASN A 107 9.34 -9.53 -8.33
CA ASN A 107 10.23 -8.40 -8.62
C ASN A 107 9.97 -7.14 -7.80
N ILE A 108 9.05 -7.18 -6.88
CA ILE A 108 8.66 -6.02 -6.09
C ILE A 108 8.76 -6.38 -4.61
N SER A 109 9.66 -5.70 -3.91
CA SER A 109 9.88 -5.93 -2.48
C SER A 109 8.99 -5.00 -1.65
N LEU A 110 8.61 -5.50 -0.48
CA LEU A 110 7.78 -4.75 0.45
C LEU A 110 8.66 -4.09 1.51
N VAL A 111 8.46 -2.79 1.70
CA VAL A 111 9.11 -2.01 2.75
C VAL A 111 8.02 -1.42 3.64
N ILE A 112 8.04 -1.78 4.91
CA ILE A 112 6.98 -1.39 5.85
C ILE A 112 7.52 -0.41 6.87
N ASP A 113 6.83 0.73 7.05
CA ASP A 113 7.09 1.65 8.13
C ASP A 113 6.77 0.95 9.46
N GLN A 114 7.70 0.98 10.41
CA GLN A 114 7.51 0.35 11.71
C GLN A 114 6.27 0.83 12.45
N ASP A 115 5.83 2.04 12.19
CA ASP A 115 4.65 2.62 12.81
C ASP A 115 3.36 1.83 12.48
N ILE A 116 3.35 1.12 11.37
CA ILE A 116 2.24 0.22 10.99
C ILE A 116 1.98 -0.80 12.09
N PHE A 117 3.02 -1.33 12.72
CA PHE A 117 2.90 -2.38 13.74
C PHE A 117 2.41 -1.87 15.10
N ASN A 118 2.28 -0.55 15.27
CA ASN A 118 1.73 0.05 16.49
C ASN A 118 0.21 0.11 16.50
N HIS A 119 -0.44 -0.35 15.44
CA HIS A 119 -1.90 -0.28 15.28
C HIS A 119 -2.50 -1.68 15.23
N ASP A 120 -3.65 -1.87 15.86
CA ASP A 120 -4.36 -3.16 15.90
C ASP A 120 -4.96 -3.52 14.54
N LYS A 121 -5.45 -2.53 13.81
CA LYS A 121 -6.08 -2.72 12.51
C LYS A 121 -5.53 -1.72 11.50
N ILE A 122 -5.18 -2.22 10.33
CA ILE A 122 -4.74 -1.42 9.19
C ILE A 122 -5.76 -1.58 8.07
N ILE A 123 -6.11 -0.46 7.46
CA ILE A 123 -7.06 -0.41 6.36
C ILE A 123 -6.32 -0.22 5.05
N PHE A 124 -6.56 -1.11 4.10
CA PHE A 124 -6.07 -1.01 2.73
C PHE A 124 -7.24 -0.70 1.80
N LEU A 125 -7.14 0.40 1.07
CA LEU A 125 -8.19 0.87 0.17
C LEU A 125 -7.93 0.48 -1.29
#